data_7a268071bf26df3c3ceee70f0f24bde3
#
_entry.id   7a268071bf26df3c3ceee70f0f24bde3
#
_cell.length_a   1.000
_cell.length_b   1.000
_cell.length_c   1.000
_cell.angle_alpha   90.00
_cell.angle_beta   90.00
_cell.angle_gamma   90.00
#
_symmetry.space_group_name_H-M   'P 1'
#
loop_
_entity.id
_entity.type
_entity.pdbx_description
1 polymer ?
#
loop_
_entity_poly.entity_id
_entity_poly.type
_entity_poly.pdbx_seq_one_letter_code
_entity_poly.pdbx_strand_id
1 'polypeptide(L)'
;MLSRAVLALVVLLPFSPNPAGEYSKHFGALSKLSIAVAEAMPPDQYGFRPHTESMNFGELIAHIATTNYQFCAGLKDSGPPSLPSPIDKDADVKFLSDSFEYCSAVIPNLTEEQLNKTHNSPDGNLLGREVLLALYIHVAHHRGQAEIYLRDKGIKAAVL
;
A
#
# COMPACT_ATOMS: atom_id res chain seq x y z
N MET A 1 -27.63 53.91 -30.53
CA MET A 1 -26.49 53.01 -30.38
C MET A 1 -26.67 52.17 -29.11
N LEU A 2 -27.12 50.90 -29.23
CA LEU A 2 -27.30 50.02 -28.08
C LEU A 2 -26.01 49.25 -27.85
N SER A 3 -25.36 49.50 -26.70
CA SER A 3 -24.18 48.76 -26.25
C SER A 3 -24.62 47.38 -25.77
N ARG A 4 -24.19 46.32 -26.45
CA ARG A 4 -24.38 44.94 -26.01
C ARG A 4 -23.31 44.61 -24.96
N ALA A 5 -23.69 44.57 -23.69
CA ALA A 5 -22.84 44.02 -22.64
C ALA A 5 -22.79 42.52 -22.82
N VAL A 6 -21.59 41.99 -23.14
CA VAL A 6 -21.31 40.53 -23.12
C VAL A 6 -21.04 40.12 -21.69
N LEU A 7 -21.98 39.41 -21.07
CA LEU A 7 -21.80 38.82 -19.76
C LEU A 7 -20.96 37.56 -19.92
N ALA A 8 -19.68 37.63 -19.56
CA ALA A 8 -18.81 36.45 -19.52
C ALA A 8 -19.20 35.59 -18.32
N LEU A 9 -19.79 34.44 -18.58
CA LEU A 9 -20.08 33.41 -17.55
C LEU A 9 -18.75 32.72 -17.20
N VAL A 10 -18.15 33.08 -16.06
CA VAL A 10 -16.99 32.35 -15.49
C VAL A 10 -17.51 31.08 -14.86
N VAL A 11 -17.38 29.95 -15.54
CA VAL A 11 -17.64 28.65 -15.00
C VAL A 11 -16.45 28.29 -14.09
N LEU A 12 -16.62 28.52 -12.80
CA LEU A 12 -15.70 27.94 -11.78
C LEU A 12 -15.90 26.42 -11.76
N LEU A 13 -15.02 25.70 -12.46
CA LEU A 13 -14.95 24.25 -12.29
C LEU A 13 -14.58 23.95 -10.83
N PRO A 14 -15.34 23.10 -10.12
CA PRO A 14 -14.97 22.72 -8.76
C PRO A 14 -13.60 22.04 -8.81
N PHE A 15 -12.63 22.60 -8.09
CA PHE A 15 -11.38 21.91 -7.81
C PHE A 15 -11.70 20.72 -6.90
N SER A 16 -11.82 19.54 -7.49
CA SER A 16 -11.94 18.30 -6.74
C SER A 16 -10.53 17.82 -6.41
N PRO A 17 -10.10 17.87 -5.14
CA PRO A 17 -8.78 17.36 -4.79
C PRO A 17 -8.71 15.87 -5.17
N ASN A 18 -7.70 15.49 -5.92
CA ASN A 18 -7.48 14.08 -6.27
C ASN A 18 -7.10 13.29 -5.00
N PRO A 19 -7.97 12.42 -4.46
CA PRO A 19 -7.70 11.70 -3.23
C PRO A 19 -6.48 10.78 -3.34
N ALA A 20 -6.06 10.39 -4.54
CA ALA A 20 -4.87 9.58 -4.76
C ALA A 20 -3.58 10.33 -4.34
N GLY A 21 -3.54 11.66 -4.47
CA GLY A 21 -2.40 12.47 -4.01
C GLY A 21 -2.24 12.49 -2.49
N GLU A 22 -3.34 12.66 -1.77
CA GLU A 22 -3.33 12.62 -0.30
C GLU A 22 -2.99 11.21 0.21
N TYR A 23 -3.59 10.19 -0.39
CA TYR A 23 -3.30 8.81 -0.09
C TYR A 23 -1.82 8.47 -0.30
N SER A 24 -1.22 8.91 -1.42
CA SER A 24 0.20 8.65 -1.75
C SER A 24 1.14 9.15 -0.66
N LYS A 25 0.86 10.32 -0.08
CA LYS A 25 1.66 10.88 1.02
C LYS A 25 1.66 9.96 2.25
N HIS A 26 0.47 9.52 2.67
CA HIS A 26 0.33 8.66 3.84
C HIS A 26 0.85 7.25 3.58
N PHE A 27 0.63 6.72 2.38
CA PHE A 27 1.15 5.42 1.97
C PHE A 27 2.69 5.41 1.92
N GLY A 28 3.32 6.50 1.46
CA GLY A 28 4.77 6.66 1.50
C GLY A 28 5.35 6.68 2.92
N ALA A 29 4.66 7.27 3.89
CA ALA A 29 5.06 7.21 5.29
C ALA A 29 4.94 5.77 5.85
N LEU A 30 3.83 5.10 5.53
CA LEU A 30 3.58 3.71 5.92
C LEU A 30 4.62 2.74 5.33
N SER A 31 5.02 2.96 4.06
CA SER A 31 6.09 2.22 3.39
C SER A 31 7.41 2.28 4.16
N LYS A 32 7.86 3.50 4.50
CA LYS A 32 9.12 3.70 5.26
C LYS A 32 9.11 2.96 6.59
N LEU A 33 8.00 3.03 7.31
CA LEU A 33 7.85 2.34 8.59
C LEU A 33 7.85 0.83 8.44
N SER A 34 7.16 0.30 7.41
CA SER A 34 7.07 -1.14 7.18
C SER A 34 8.44 -1.73 6.80
N ILE A 35 9.19 -1.03 5.94
CA ILE A 35 10.55 -1.44 5.58
C ILE A 35 11.48 -1.40 6.81
N ALA A 36 11.42 -0.33 7.62
CA ALA A 36 12.22 -0.24 8.83
C ALA A 36 11.90 -1.36 9.85
N VAL A 37 10.64 -1.78 9.94
CA VAL A 37 10.23 -2.93 10.78
C VAL A 37 10.82 -4.23 10.22
N ALA A 38 10.77 -4.44 8.90
CA ALA A 38 11.35 -5.62 8.27
C ALA A 38 12.89 -5.68 8.47
N GLU A 39 13.57 -4.54 8.31
CA GLU A 39 15.02 -4.43 8.51
C GLU A 39 15.45 -4.66 9.97
N ALA A 40 14.60 -4.32 10.94
CA ALA A 40 14.96 -4.41 12.36
C ALA A 40 15.08 -5.85 12.87
N MET A 41 14.37 -6.82 12.29
CA MET A 41 14.44 -8.22 12.70
C MET A 41 15.79 -8.83 12.25
N PRO A 42 16.56 -9.47 13.18
CA PRO A 42 17.78 -10.18 12.81
C PRO A 42 17.52 -11.34 11.83
N PRO A 43 18.45 -11.66 10.92
CA PRO A 43 18.26 -12.71 9.92
C PRO A 43 17.91 -14.07 10.51
N ASP A 44 18.55 -14.46 11.62
CA ASP A 44 18.32 -15.72 12.34
C ASP A 44 16.95 -15.77 13.05
N GLN A 45 16.24 -14.65 13.15
CA GLN A 45 14.91 -14.54 13.74
C GLN A 45 13.78 -14.41 12.70
N TYR A 46 14.10 -14.40 11.40
CA TYR A 46 13.07 -14.29 10.36
C TYR A 46 12.08 -15.47 10.32
N GLY A 47 12.52 -16.64 10.80
CA GLY A 47 11.64 -17.80 10.99
C GLY A 47 10.80 -17.79 12.27
N PHE A 48 10.93 -16.76 13.12
CA PHE A 48 10.17 -16.70 14.39
C PHE A 48 8.67 -16.49 14.13
N ARG A 49 7.85 -17.23 14.87
CA ARG A 49 6.40 -17.08 14.98
C ARG A 49 5.96 -17.09 16.43
N PRO A 50 5.10 -16.16 16.87
CA PRO A 50 4.66 -16.11 18.27
C PRO A 50 3.68 -17.24 18.61
N HIS A 51 2.98 -17.78 17.62
CA HIS A 51 2.03 -18.88 17.76
C HIS A 51 2.07 -19.83 16.57
N THR A 52 1.77 -21.10 16.78
CA THR A 52 1.84 -22.15 15.73
C THR A 52 0.93 -21.87 14.52
N GLU A 53 -0.19 -21.18 14.73
CA GLU A 53 -1.13 -20.80 13.69
C GLU A 53 -0.80 -19.45 13.01
N SER A 54 0.21 -18.73 13.54
CA SER A 54 0.64 -17.45 12.94
C SER A 54 1.62 -17.71 11.79
N MET A 55 1.64 -16.80 10.83
CA MET A 55 2.76 -16.70 9.90
C MET A 55 4.06 -16.49 10.69
N ASN A 56 5.19 -17.00 10.21
CA ASN A 56 6.47 -16.53 10.73
C ASN A 56 6.76 -15.10 10.22
N PHE A 57 7.81 -14.47 10.76
CA PHE A 57 8.08 -13.07 10.45
C PHE A 57 8.32 -12.84 8.94
N GLY A 58 9.14 -13.68 8.29
CA GLY A 58 9.40 -13.59 6.85
C GLY A 58 8.12 -13.82 6.03
N GLU A 59 7.32 -14.83 6.37
CA GLU A 59 6.01 -15.07 5.73
C GLU A 59 5.09 -13.84 5.85
N LEU A 60 5.08 -13.16 7.00
CA LEU A 60 4.28 -11.96 7.21
C LEU A 60 4.77 -10.78 6.34
N ILE A 61 6.09 -10.59 6.24
CA ILE A 61 6.68 -9.55 5.37
C ILE A 61 6.38 -9.84 3.88
N ALA A 62 6.57 -11.09 3.45
CA ALA A 62 6.24 -11.50 2.09
C ALA A 62 4.73 -11.39 1.77
N HIS A 63 3.87 -11.64 2.76
CA HIS A 63 2.42 -11.45 2.62
C HIS A 63 2.05 -10.00 2.37
N ILE A 64 2.63 -9.05 3.10
CA ILE A 64 2.43 -7.61 2.85
C ILE A 64 2.84 -7.27 1.41
N ALA A 65 4.02 -7.71 0.97
CA ALA A 65 4.52 -7.45 -0.36
C ALA A 65 3.61 -8.03 -1.46
N THR A 66 3.21 -9.28 -1.32
CA THR A 66 2.32 -9.97 -2.26
C THR A 66 0.99 -9.23 -2.40
N THR A 67 0.40 -8.84 -1.28
CA THR A 67 -0.90 -8.17 -1.26
C THR A 67 -0.81 -6.75 -1.84
N ASN A 68 0.29 -6.02 -1.60
CA ASN A 68 0.54 -4.75 -2.26
C ASN A 68 0.48 -4.88 -3.80
N TYR A 69 1.17 -5.87 -4.37
CA TYR A 69 1.13 -6.12 -5.82
C TYR A 69 -0.29 -6.45 -6.31
N GLN A 70 -1.04 -7.27 -5.57
CA GLN A 70 -2.40 -7.67 -5.93
C GLN A 70 -3.36 -6.47 -5.96
N PHE A 71 -3.36 -5.65 -4.91
CA PHE A 71 -4.19 -4.45 -4.84
C PHE A 71 -3.85 -3.45 -5.95
N CYS A 72 -2.57 -3.14 -6.12
CA CYS A 72 -2.15 -2.12 -7.08
C CYS A 72 -2.29 -2.60 -8.55
N ALA A 73 -2.12 -3.89 -8.82
CA ALA A 73 -2.41 -4.46 -10.13
C ALA A 73 -3.91 -4.45 -10.43
N GLY A 74 -4.75 -4.78 -9.44
CA GLY A 74 -6.20 -4.71 -9.56
C GLY A 74 -6.69 -3.30 -9.92
N LEU A 75 -6.13 -2.25 -9.30
CA LEU A 75 -6.44 -0.85 -9.61
C LEU A 75 -6.09 -0.45 -11.06
N LYS A 76 -5.15 -1.15 -11.68
CA LYS A 76 -4.79 -0.99 -13.10
C LYS A 76 -5.56 -1.91 -14.04
N ASP A 77 -6.49 -2.71 -13.52
CA ASP A 77 -7.17 -3.79 -14.29
C ASP A 77 -6.18 -4.77 -14.92
N SER A 78 -5.08 -5.05 -14.24
CA SER A 78 -4.05 -5.99 -14.68
C SER A 78 -3.86 -7.10 -13.63
N GLY A 79 -3.33 -8.24 -14.07
CA GLY A 79 -2.82 -9.23 -13.13
C GLY A 79 -1.56 -8.73 -12.44
N PRO A 80 -1.25 -9.23 -11.23
CA PRO A 80 0.04 -8.96 -10.60
C PRO A 80 1.17 -9.51 -11.47
N PRO A 81 2.38 -8.92 -11.40
CA PRO A 81 3.54 -9.49 -12.06
C PRO A 81 3.88 -10.87 -11.47
N SER A 82 4.77 -11.62 -12.12
CA SER A 82 5.32 -12.83 -11.50
C SER A 82 6.06 -12.45 -10.22
N LEU A 83 5.62 -13.00 -9.09
CA LEU A 83 6.14 -12.65 -7.77
C LEU A 83 7.25 -13.63 -7.37
N PRO A 84 8.34 -13.15 -6.73
CA PRO A 84 9.37 -14.02 -6.17
C PRO A 84 8.84 -14.81 -4.98
N SER A 85 9.56 -15.88 -4.62
CA SER A 85 9.39 -16.57 -3.35
C SER A 85 10.64 -16.29 -2.52
N PRO A 86 10.64 -15.29 -1.64
CA PRO A 86 11.82 -14.95 -0.86
C PRO A 86 12.23 -16.11 0.07
N ILE A 87 13.52 -16.27 0.27
CA ILE A 87 14.11 -17.37 1.03
C ILE A 87 14.90 -16.90 2.24
N ASP A 88 15.15 -15.61 2.36
CA ASP A 88 15.93 -15.01 3.44
C ASP A 88 15.51 -13.56 3.68
N LYS A 89 16.05 -12.96 4.74
CA LYS A 89 15.78 -11.57 5.12
C LYS A 89 15.98 -10.57 3.98
N ASP A 90 17.10 -10.65 3.28
CA ASP A 90 17.47 -9.64 2.28
C ASP A 90 16.51 -9.72 1.09
N ALA A 91 16.11 -10.93 0.70
CA ALA A 91 15.12 -11.16 -0.32
C ALA A 91 13.71 -10.67 0.10
N ASP A 92 13.30 -10.92 1.36
CA ASP A 92 12.04 -10.44 1.91
C ASP A 92 11.97 -8.90 1.96
N VAL A 93 13.03 -8.24 2.48
CA VAL A 93 13.11 -6.78 2.55
C VAL A 93 13.07 -6.17 1.16
N LYS A 94 13.83 -6.75 0.23
CA LYS A 94 13.81 -6.30 -1.17
C LYS A 94 12.42 -6.45 -1.80
N PHE A 95 11.79 -7.61 -1.62
CA PHE A 95 10.45 -7.87 -2.15
C PHE A 95 9.41 -6.89 -1.60
N LEU A 96 9.48 -6.60 -0.29
CA LEU A 96 8.62 -5.60 0.34
C LEU A 96 8.87 -4.21 -0.25
N SER A 97 10.13 -3.78 -0.37
CA SER A 97 10.50 -2.48 -0.94
C SER A 97 10.01 -2.33 -2.39
N ASP A 98 10.28 -3.33 -3.24
CA ASP A 98 9.85 -3.35 -4.64
C ASP A 98 8.30 -3.27 -4.76
N SER A 99 7.56 -3.92 -3.84
CA SER A 99 6.10 -3.87 -3.81
C SER A 99 5.56 -2.47 -3.51
N PHE A 100 6.20 -1.75 -2.59
CA PHE A 100 5.86 -0.36 -2.29
C PHE A 100 6.22 0.57 -3.46
N GLU A 101 7.34 0.34 -4.11
CA GLU A 101 7.73 1.08 -5.32
C GLU A 101 6.71 0.90 -6.44
N TYR A 102 6.27 -0.34 -6.68
CA TYR A 102 5.22 -0.65 -7.65
C TYR A 102 3.93 0.13 -7.37
N CYS A 103 3.44 0.09 -6.14
CA CYS A 103 2.26 0.86 -5.74
C CYS A 103 2.46 2.38 -5.85
N SER A 104 3.63 2.87 -5.48
CA SER A 104 3.97 4.30 -5.57
C SER A 104 4.02 4.81 -7.02
N ALA A 105 4.29 3.93 -7.98
CA ALA A 105 4.19 4.26 -9.40
C ALA A 105 2.75 4.20 -9.94
N VAL A 106 1.87 3.42 -9.33
CA VAL A 106 0.46 3.24 -9.76
C VAL A 106 -0.45 4.32 -9.19
N ILE A 107 -0.43 4.49 -7.88
CA ILE A 107 -1.44 5.24 -7.12
C ILE A 107 -1.58 6.71 -7.57
N PRO A 108 -0.49 7.49 -7.75
CA PRO A 108 -0.61 8.90 -8.15
C PRO A 108 -1.21 9.10 -9.55
N ASN A 109 -1.17 8.05 -10.37
CA ASN A 109 -1.64 8.08 -11.75
C ASN A 109 -3.06 7.55 -11.94
N LEU A 110 -3.77 7.20 -10.85
CA LEU A 110 -5.15 6.75 -10.91
C LEU A 110 -6.08 7.88 -11.35
N THR A 111 -6.91 7.59 -12.32
CA THR A 111 -7.94 8.52 -12.83
C THR A 111 -9.18 8.50 -11.93
N GLU A 112 -10.00 9.54 -12.02
CA GLU A 112 -11.32 9.58 -11.37
C GLU A 112 -12.21 8.40 -11.80
N GLU A 113 -12.13 7.98 -13.05
CA GLU A 113 -12.84 6.81 -13.54
C GLU A 113 -12.40 5.55 -12.80
N GLN A 114 -11.08 5.31 -12.68
CA GLN A 114 -10.53 4.17 -11.96
C GLN A 114 -10.88 4.20 -10.47
N LEU A 115 -10.91 5.37 -9.85
CA LEU A 115 -11.30 5.53 -8.44
C LEU A 115 -12.80 5.28 -8.19
N ASN A 116 -13.63 5.48 -9.21
CA ASN A 116 -15.09 5.36 -9.10
C ASN A 116 -15.68 4.07 -9.65
N LYS A 117 -14.91 3.29 -10.42
CA LYS A 117 -15.37 1.98 -10.89
C LYS A 117 -15.03 0.87 -9.90
N THR A 118 -15.72 -0.25 -10.05
CA THR A 118 -15.45 -1.47 -9.27
C THR A 118 -14.26 -2.23 -9.84
N HIS A 119 -13.36 -2.64 -8.97
CA HIS A 119 -12.20 -3.48 -9.26
C HIS A 119 -12.29 -4.78 -8.48
N ASN A 120 -11.72 -5.84 -9.04
CA ASN A 120 -11.46 -7.07 -8.29
C ASN A 120 -10.21 -6.87 -7.42
N SER A 121 -10.34 -7.15 -6.13
CA SER A 121 -9.26 -7.03 -5.15
C SER A 121 -9.19 -8.27 -4.26
N PRO A 122 -8.12 -8.45 -3.44
CA PRO A 122 -8.07 -9.51 -2.44
C PRO A 122 -9.27 -9.54 -1.49
N ASP A 123 -9.86 -8.39 -1.20
CA ASP A 123 -11.04 -8.26 -0.33
C ASP A 123 -12.37 -8.32 -1.09
N GLY A 124 -12.34 -8.71 -2.36
CA GLY A 124 -13.52 -8.81 -3.23
C GLY A 124 -13.69 -7.61 -4.16
N ASN A 125 -14.91 -7.42 -4.65
CA ASN A 125 -15.22 -6.34 -5.58
C ASN A 125 -15.47 -5.03 -4.83
N LEU A 126 -14.55 -4.08 -4.96
CA LEU A 126 -14.57 -2.78 -4.27
C LEU A 126 -14.43 -1.64 -5.27
N LEU A 127 -14.99 -0.46 -4.98
CA LEU A 127 -14.66 0.76 -5.71
C LEU A 127 -13.17 1.08 -5.57
N GLY A 128 -12.55 1.67 -6.58
CA GLY A 128 -11.11 1.97 -6.55
C GLY A 128 -10.67 2.76 -5.31
N ARG A 129 -11.49 3.70 -4.83
CA ARG A 129 -11.23 4.43 -3.57
C ARG A 129 -11.28 3.53 -2.32
N GLU A 130 -12.16 2.52 -2.32
CA GLU A 130 -12.25 1.53 -1.24
C GLU A 130 -11.08 0.57 -1.29
N VAL A 131 -10.61 0.21 -2.51
CA VAL A 131 -9.37 -0.58 -2.70
C VAL A 131 -8.16 0.14 -2.09
N LEU A 132 -8.03 1.46 -2.28
CA LEU A 132 -6.97 2.24 -1.64
C LEU A 132 -7.06 2.19 -0.11
N LEU A 133 -8.26 2.32 0.44
CA LEU A 133 -8.48 2.22 1.89
C LEU A 133 -8.14 0.82 2.41
N ALA A 134 -8.61 -0.23 1.73
CA ALA A 134 -8.33 -1.62 2.07
C ALA A 134 -6.82 -1.91 2.07
N LEU A 135 -6.10 -1.47 1.03
CA LEU A 135 -4.65 -1.56 0.95
C LEU A 135 -3.95 -0.89 2.16
N TYR A 136 -4.37 0.33 2.51
CA TYR A 136 -3.79 1.04 3.65
C TYR A 136 -4.02 0.30 4.98
N ILE A 137 -5.25 -0.14 5.21
CA ILE A 137 -5.64 -0.89 6.41
C ILE A 137 -4.85 -2.20 6.49
N HIS A 138 -4.74 -2.94 5.38
CA HIS A 138 -4.02 -4.20 5.30
C HIS A 138 -2.54 -4.02 5.71
N VAL A 139 -1.84 -3.07 5.10
CA VAL A 139 -0.43 -2.81 5.43
C VAL A 139 -0.27 -2.35 6.88
N ALA A 140 -1.12 -1.43 7.36
CA ALA A 140 -1.06 -0.94 8.72
C ALA A 140 -1.31 -2.05 9.76
N HIS A 141 -2.27 -2.94 9.48
CA HIS A 141 -2.60 -4.08 10.32
C HIS A 141 -1.41 -5.04 10.45
N HIS A 142 -0.87 -5.51 9.32
CA HIS A 142 0.22 -6.47 9.34
C HIS A 142 1.56 -5.88 9.81
N ARG A 143 1.83 -4.60 9.54
CA ARG A 143 2.96 -3.90 10.13
C ARG A 143 2.85 -3.89 11.66
N GLY A 144 1.66 -3.59 12.19
CA GLY A 144 1.42 -3.63 13.64
C GLY A 144 1.65 -5.03 14.24
N GLN A 145 1.26 -6.09 13.53
CA GLN A 145 1.59 -7.47 13.93
C GLN A 145 3.11 -7.70 13.93
N ALA A 146 3.82 -7.31 12.87
CA ALA A 146 5.27 -7.46 12.79
C ALA A 146 6.01 -6.73 13.92
N GLU A 147 5.51 -5.57 14.37
CA GLU A 147 6.04 -4.85 15.52
C GLU A 147 5.90 -5.64 16.84
N ILE A 148 4.84 -6.43 17.02
CA ILE A 148 4.71 -7.31 18.18
C ILE A 148 5.78 -8.39 18.13
N TYR A 149 6.05 -8.99 16.96
CA TYR A 149 7.13 -9.99 16.82
C TYR A 149 8.50 -9.42 17.21
N LEU A 150 8.79 -8.16 16.82
CA LEU A 150 10.01 -7.48 17.26
C LEU A 150 10.06 -7.34 18.79
N ARG A 151 8.96 -6.90 19.41
CA ARG A 151 8.89 -6.72 20.87
C ARG A 151 9.07 -8.05 21.62
N ASP A 152 8.52 -9.15 21.11
CA ASP A 152 8.73 -10.49 21.67
C ASP A 152 10.20 -10.92 21.63
N LYS A 153 11.00 -10.34 20.73
CA LYS A 153 12.46 -10.52 20.66
C LYS A 153 13.25 -9.43 21.39
N GLY A 154 12.59 -8.55 22.13
CA GLY A 154 13.24 -7.45 22.84
C GLY A 154 13.73 -6.32 21.90
N ILE A 155 13.30 -6.29 20.64
CA ILE A 155 13.70 -5.30 19.66
C ILE A 155 12.69 -4.15 19.65
N LYS A 156 13.20 -2.92 19.76
CA LYS A 156 12.34 -1.74 19.65
C LYS A 156 11.91 -1.53 18.21
N ALA A 157 10.61 -1.49 17.96
CA ALA A 157 10.08 -1.14 16.64
C ALA A 157 10.36 0.33 16.29
N ALA A 158 10.51 0.61 14.99
CA ALA A 158 10.61 1.97 14.50
C ALA A 158 9.30 2.74 14.79
N VAL A 159 9.43 3.96 15.24
CA VAL A 159 8.31 4.90 15.46
C VAL A 159 8.46 6.11 14.53
N LEU A 160 7.35 6.72 14.14
CA LEU A 160 7.33 8.00 13.41
C LEU A 160 7.94 9.13 14.23
#